data_a4ea4b852ce4e34fc1312bb6dfb82395
#
_entry.id   a4ea4b852ce4e34fc1312bb6dfb82395
#
_cell.length_a   1.000
_cell.length_b   1.000
_cell.length_c   1.000
_cell.angle_alpha   90.00
_cell.angle_beta   90.00
_cell.angle_gamma   90.00
#
_symmetry.space_group_name_H-M   'P 1'
#
loop_
_entity.id
_entity.type
_entity.pdbx_description
1 polymer ?
#
loop_
_entity_poly.entity_id
_entity_poly.type
_entity_poly.pdbx_seq_one_letter_code
_entity_poly.pdbx_strand_id
1 'polypeptide(L)'
;MQEREKVSSIDIKAHLNNLRKNPKFTEEMLKLVESDLQYGLTIAETETYTSKRLDYAQMKVHSACLRNGYPENVRECITKEGLTGEQMAVALEFYEKGVPIETVRLSVYRRECDG
;
A
#
# COMPACT_ATOMS: atom_id res chain seq x y z
N MET A 1 -17.72 -19.52 -9.00
CA MET A 1 -17.01 -18.29 -8.73
C MET A 1 -16.71 -18.15 -7.24
N GLN A 2 -15.48 -17.81 -6.95
CA GLN A 2 -15.09 -17.69 -5.57
C GLN A 2 -15.15 -16.25 -5.13
N GLU A 3 -15.86 -16.02 -4.06
CA GLU A 3 -15.89 -14.71 -3.48
C GLU A 3 -14.78 -14.57 -2.47
N ARG A 4 -14.16 -13.41 -2.46
CA ARG A 4 -13.16 -13.13 -1.46
C ARG A 4 -13.85 -13.04 -0.10
N GLU A 5 -13.36 -13.81 0.85
CA GLU A 5 -13.89 -13.77 2.19
C GLU A 5 -13.35 -12.56 2.93
N LYS A 6 -14.24 -11.77 3.47
CA LYS A 6 -13.82 -10.66 4.31
C LYS A 6 -13.37 -11.18 5.66
N VAL A 7 -12.37 -10.52 6.20
CA VAL A 7 -11.90 -10.83 7.55
C VAL A 7 -13.00 -10.43 8.54
N SER A 8 -13.31 -11.30 9.50
CA SER A 8 -14.35 -11.02 10.48
C SER A 8 -13.91 -9.86 11.40
N SER A 9 -14.91 -9.19 12.01
CA SER A 9 -14.60 -8.09 12.93
C SER A 9 -13.73 -8.55 14.09
N ILE A 10 -13.94 -9.76 14.56
CA ILE A 10 -13.14 -10.30 15.66
C ILE A 10 -11.69 -10.46 15.23
N ASP A 11 -11.48 -10.99 14.03
CA ASP A 11 -10.14 -11.20 13.49
C ASP A 11 -9.45 -9.87 13.21
N ILE A 12 -10.22 -8.88 12.73
CA ILE A 12 -9.66 -7.55 12.51
C ILE A 12 -9.16 -6.96 13.82
N LYS A 13 -9.96 -7.03 14.87
CA LYS A 13 -9.58 -6.52 16.18
C LYS A 13 -8.35 -7.22 16.72
N ALA A 14 -8.30 -8.52 16.58
CA ALA A 14 -7.17 -9.31 17.06
C ALA A 14 -5.90 -8.91 16.30
N HIS A 15 -6.00 -8.74 15.01
CA HIS A 15 -4.86 -8.35 14.18
C HIS A 15 -4.37 -6.96 14.55
N LEU A 16 -5.29 -6.01 14.72
CA LEU A 16 -4.92 -4.64 15.11
C LEU A 16 -4.27 -4.61 16.48
N ASN A 17 -4.80 -5.37 17.44
CA ASN A 17 -4.19 -5.45 18.76
C ASN A 17 -2.77 -5.98 18.68
N ASN A 18 -2.55 -6.93 17.79
CA ASN A 18 -1.22 -7.47 17.57
C ASN A 18 -0.27 -6.41 17.00
N LEU A 19 -0.75 -5.65 16.03
CA LEU A 19 0.05 -4.57 15.44
C LEU A 19 0.36 -3.49 16.46
N ARG A 20 -0.57 -3.21 17.37
CA ARG A 20 -0.40 -2.18 18.39
C ARG A 20 0.77 -2.45 19.31
N LYS A 21 1.20 -3.68 19.41
CA LYS A 21 2.35 -4.03 20.23
C LYS A 21 3.64 -3.46 19.67
N ASN A 22 3.65 -3.10 18.41
CA ASN A 22 4.81 -2.51 17.77
C ASN A 22 4.64 -0.98 17.72
N PRO A 23 5.50 -0.23 18.43
CA PRO A 23 5.32 1.23 18.53
C PRO A 23 5.49 1.98 17.21
N LYS A 24 5.99 1.33 16.16
CA LYS A 24 6.10 2.00 14.87
C LYS A 24 4.74 2.30 14.25
N PHE A 25 3.69 1.59 14.67
CA PHE A 25 2.35 1.79 14.11
C PHE A 25 1.62 2.89 14.86
N THR A 26 1.34 3.98 14.16
CA THR A 26 0.55 5.08 14.69
C THR A 26 -0.93 4.75 14.59
N GLU A 27 -1.77 5.52 15.25
CA GLU A 27 -3.22 5.33 15.15
C GLU A 27 -3.70 5.49 13.72
N GLU A 28 -3.12 6.42 12.97
CA GLU A 28 -3.47 6.59 11.56
C GLU A 28 -3.17 5.35 10.74
N MET A 29 -2.02 4.74 11.00
CA MET A 29 -1.64 3.51 10.29
C MET A 29 -2.57 2.37 10.64
N LEU A 30 -2.95 2.26 11.91
CA LEU A 30 -3.86 1.21 12.35
C LEU A 30 -5.24 1.38 11.73
N LYS A 31 -5.71 2.62 11.63
CA LYS A 31 -6.99 2.90 10.99
C LYS A 31 -6.96 2.54 9.52
N LEU A 32 -5.84 2.77 8.86
CA LEU A 32 -5.69 2.41 7.46
C LEU A 32 -5.80 0.90 7.28
N VAL A 33 -5.10 0.13 8.11
CA VAL A 33 -5.18 -1.32 8.06
C VAL A 33 -6.60 -1.79 8.32
N GLU A 34 -7.24 -1.23 9.33
CA GLU A 34 -8.63 -1.57 9.65
C GLU A 34 -9.54 -1.32 8.46
N SER A 35 -9.40 -0.16 7.84
CA SER A 35 -10.20 0.22 6.68
C SER A 35 -9.99 -0.75 5.52
N ASP A 36 -8.74 -1.14 5.29
CA ASP A 36 -8.42 -2.07 4.22
C ASP A 36 -9.06 -3.44 4.45
N LEU A 37 -9.00 -3.92 5.69
CA LEU A 37 -9.60 -5.22 6.03
C LEU A 37 -11.11 -5.16 5.89
N GLN A 38 -11.72 -4.03 6.30
CA GLN A 38 -13.16 -3.84 6.15
C GLN A 38 -13.57 -3.72 4.68
N TYR A 39 -12.70 -3.15 3.86
CA TYR A 39 -12.92 -3.04 2.42
C TYR A 39 -12.96 -4.42 1.76
N GLY A 40 -12.23 -5.37 2.31
CA GLY A 40 -12.20 -6.72 1.77
C GLY A 40 -10.82 -7.26 1.48
N LEU A 41 -9.78 -6.51 1.81
CA LEU A 41 -8.42 -7.03 1.67
C LEU A 41 -8.18 -8.08 2.74
N THR A 42 -7.31 -9.04 2.42
CA THR A 42 -6.93 -10.06 3.38
C THR A 42 -5.82 -9.56 4.29
N ILE A 43 -5.63 -10.26 5.40
CA ILE A 43 -4.52 -9.94 6.31
C ILE A 43 -3.19 -10.05 5.56
N ALA A 44 -3.04 -11.10 4.75
CA ALA A 44 -1.81 -11.28 3.96
C ALA A 44 -1.55 -10.10 3.02
N GLU A 45 -2.60 -9.57 2.40
CA GLU A 45 -2.45 -8.41 1.53
C GLU A 45 -1.99 -7.18 2.30
N THR A 46 -2.56 -6.94 3.48
CA THR A 46 -2.12 -5.78 4.28
C THR A 46 -0.71 -5.98 4.81
N GLU A 47 -0.31 -7.23 5.03
CA GLU A 47 1.04 -7.50 5.51
C GLU A 47 2.12 -7.15 4.49
N THR A 48 1.76 -7.05 3.22
CA THR A 48 2.75 -6.64 2.21
C THR A 48 3.29 -5.25 2.50
N TYR A 49 2.54 -4.42 3.20
CA TYR A 49 3.05 -3.10 3.56
C TYR A 49 3.31 -2.97 5.07
N THR A 50 2.59 -3.68 5.94
CA THR A 50 2.84 -3.57 7.38
C THR A 50 4.13 -4.24 7.81
N SER A 51 4.63 -5.19 7.03
CA SER A 51 5.89 -5.86 7.33
C SER A 51 7.11 -5.03 6.98
N LYS A 52 6.92 -3.89 6.32
CA LYS A 52 8.00 -3.02 5.91
C LYS A 52 8.07 -1.78 6.80
N ARG A 53 9.20 -1.10 6.74
CA ARG A 53 9.36 0.17 7.47
C ARG A 53 8.89 1.30 6.57
N LEU A 54 7.62 1.59 6.62
CA LEU A 54 7.02 2.61 5.79
C LEU A 54 6.37 3.67 6.66
N ASP A 55 6.33 4.89 6.16
CA ASP A 55 5.53 5.92 6.83
C ASP A 55 4.09 5.82 6.33
N TYR A 56 3.21 6.62 6.92
CA TYR A 56 1.79 6.59 6.60
C TYR A 56 1.53 6.93 5.14
N ALA A 57 2.25 7.92 4.60
CA ALA A 57 2.08 8.33 3.20
C ALA A 57 2.40 7.19 2.24
N GLN A 58 3.48 6.45 2.53
CA GLN A 58 3.85 5.29 1.72
C GLN A 58 2.81 4.18 1.84
N MET A 59 2.33 3.93 3.04
CA MET A 59 1.31 2.91 3.28
C MET A 59 0.03 3.20 2.52
N LYS A 60 -0.35 4.47 2.42
CA LYS A 60 -1.56 4.85 1.68
C LYS A 60 -1.47 4.48 0.21
N VAL A 61 -0.29 4.64 -0.38
CA VAL A 61 -0.12 4.29 -1.79
C VAL A 61 -0.19 2.78 -1.98
N HIS A 62 0.46 2.03 -1.09
CA HIS A 62 0.35 0.57 -1.12
C HIS A 62 -1.12 0.13 -1.04
N SER A 63 -1.84 0.72 -0.11
CA SER A 63 -3.26 0.41 0.09
C SER A 63 -4.07 0.69 -1.17
N ALA A 64 -3.85 1.84 -1.79
CA ALA A 64 -4.58 2.21 -3.01
C ALA A 64 -4.31 1.21 -4.13
N CYS A 65 -3.06 0.80 -4.29
CA CYS A 65 -2.72 -0.18 -5.33
C CYS A 65 -3.42 -1.52 -5.10
N LEU A 66 -3.46 -1.95 -3.84
CA LEU A 66 -4.11 -3.22 -3.49
C LEU A 66 -5.61 -3.16 -3.71
N ARG A 67 -6.24 -2.06 -3.31
CA ARG A 67 -7.69 -1.89 -3.49
C ARG A 67 -8.08 -1.83 -4.95
N ASN A 68 -7.23 -1.24 -5.78
CA ASN A 68 -7.50 -1.15 -7.21
C ASN A 68 -7.18 -2.44 -7.95
N GLY A 69 -6.56 -3.40 -7.28
CA GLY A 69 -6.27 -4.69 -7.88
C GLY A 69 -5.18 -4.63 -8.94
N TYR A 70 -4.27 -3.69 -8.83
CA TYR A 70 -3.19 -3.56 -9.82
C TYR A 70 -2.27 -4.78 -9.77
N PRO A 71 -1.72 -5.19 -10.92
CA PRO A 71 -0.80 -6.32 -10.95
C PRO A 71 0.44 -6.08 -10.08
N GLU A 72 1.06 -7.15 -9.64
CA GLU A 72 2.20 -7.07 -8.76
C GLU A 72 3.34 -6.23 -9.35
N ASN A 73 3.64 -6.42 -10.64
CA ASN A 73 4.71 -5.66 -11.28
C ASN A 73 4.43 -4.15 -11.27
N VAL A 74 3.16 -3.77 -11.40
CA VAL A 74 2.75 -2.35 -11.34
C VAL A 74 2.92 -1.83 -9.92
N ARG A 75 2.44 -2.60 -8.94
CA ARG A 75 2.56 -2.20 -7.54
C ARG A 75 4.02 -2.04 -7.13
N GLU A 76 4.87 -2.97 -7.53
CA GLU A 76 6.29 -2.90 -7.20
C GLU A 76 6.96 -1.67 -7.78
N CYS A 77 6.53 -1.28 -8.97
CA CYS A 77 7.10 -0.10 -9.62
C CYS A 77 6.66 1.18 -8.91
N ILE A 78 5.37 1.30 -8.61
CA ILE A 78 4.81 2.49 -7.98
C ILE A 78 5.33 2.65 -6.55
N THR A 79 5.46 1.54 -5.83
CA THR A 79 5.85 1.56 -4.42
C THR A 79 7.28 1.08 -4.22
N LYS A 80 8.14 1.37 -5.19
CA LYS A 80 9.51 0.93 -5.16
C LYS A 80 10.21 1.38 -3.89
N GLU A 81 11.02 0.48 -3.34
CA GLU A 81 11.78 0.77 -2.13
C GLU A 81 12.70 1.96 -2.35
N GLY A 82 12.72 2.85 -1.39
CA GLY A 82 13.52 4.05 -1.49
C GLY A 82 12.76 5.28 -1.94
N LEU A 83 11.58 5.09 -2.52
CA LEU A 83 10.75 6.23 -2.91
C LEU A 83 10.02 6.80 -1.69
N THR A 84 9.88 8.12 -1.66
CA THR A 84 9.07 8.76 -0.63
C THR A 84 7.59 8.55 -0.93
N GLY A 85 6.73 8.78 0.07
CA GLY A 85 5.29 8.73 -0.14
C GLY A 85 4.84 9.66 -1.25
N GLU A 86 5.43 10.85 -1.34
CA GLU A 86 5.11 11.81 -2.39
C GLU A 86 5.46 11.27 -3.77
N GLN A 87 6.64 10.68 -3.89
CA GLN A 87 7.07 10.09 -5.17
C GLN A 87 6.17 8.94 -5.58
N MET A 88 5.81 8.11 -4.61
CA MET A 88 4.88 7.01 -4.87
C MET A 88 3.52 7.53 -5.33
N ALA A 89 3.04 8.59 -4.68
CA ALA A 89 1.74 9.16 -5.02
C ALA A 89 1.74 9.73 -6.44
N VAL A 90 2.83 10.37 -6.84
CA VAL A 90 2.96 10.90 -8.20
C VAL A 90 2.97 9.76 -9.21
N ALA A 91 3.71 8.68 -8.92
CA ALA A 91 3.76 7.52 -9.79
C ALA A 91 2.38 6.90 -9.94
N LEU A 92 1.65 6.78 -8.83
CA LEU A 92 0.29 6.24 -8.84
C LEU A 92 -0.63 7.11 -9.70
N GLU A 93 -0.53 8.42 -9.54
CA GLU A 93 -1.36 9.35 -10.30
C GLU A 93 -1.11 9.21 -11.81
N PHE A 94 0.15 9.14 -12.21
CA PHE A 94 0.49 8.95 -13.62
C PHE A 94 -0.12 7.67 -14.16
N TYR A 95 0.02 6.59 -13.40
CA TYR A 95 -0.53 5.30 -13.83
C TYR A 95 -2.05 5.37 -13.96
N GLU A 96 -2.70 6.04 -13.01
CA GLU A 96 -4.17 6.18 -13.04
C GLU A 96 -4.63 6.99 -14.23
N LYS A 97 -3.80 7.90 -14.72
CA LYS A 97 -4.11 8.71 -15.88
C LYS A 97 -3.82 7.99 -17.20
N GLY A 98 -3.37 6.75 -17.13
CA GLY A 98 -3.14 5.93 -18.31
C GLY A 98 -1.71 5.92 -18.82
N VAL A 99 -0.77 6.51 -18.08
CA VAL A 99 0.64 6.47 -18.49
C VAL A 99 1.15 5.02 -18.34
N PRO A 100 1.81 4.47 -19.37
CA PRO A 100 2.33 3.10 -19.27
C PRO A 100 3.31 2.97 -18.11
N ILE A 101 3.30 1.79 -17.46
CA ILE A 101 4.13 1.60 -16.27
C ILE A 101 5.62 1.76 -16.55
N GLU A 102 6.08 1.42 -17.74
CA GLU A 102 7.46 1.63 -18.13
C GLU A 102 7.84 3.10 -18.09
N THR A 103 6.94 3.95 -18.58
CA THR A 103 7.16 5.40 -18.57
C THR A 103 7.12 5.95 -17.16
N VAL A 104 6.19 5.45 -16.36
CA VAL A 104 6.10 5.85 -14.95
C VAL A 104 7.43 5.57 -14.24
N ARG A 105 7.95 4.37 -14.46
CA ARG A 105 9.20 3.96 -13.82
C ARG A 105 10.35 4.88 -14.20
N LEU A 106 10.45 5.23 -15.48
CA LEU A 106 11.52 6.11 -15.94
C LEU A 106 11.41 7.50 -15.34
N SER A 107 10.19 8.02 -15.23
CA SER A 107 9.96 9.33 -14.63
C SER A 107 10.41 9.39 -13.18
N VAL A 108 10.12 8.35 -12.43
CA VAL A 108 10.48 8.28 -11.02
C VAL A 108 11.99 8.17 -10.88
N TYR A 109 12.63 7.31 -11.67
CA TYR A 109 14.07 7.15 -11.63
C TYR A 109 14.79 8.45 -11.98
N ARG A 110 14.25 9.17 -12.95
CA ARG A 110 14.86 10.42 -13.36
C ARG A 110 14.85 11.43 -12.22
N ARG A 111 13.78 11.47 -11.46
CA ARG A 111 13.70 12.36 -10.31
C ARG A 111 14.71 12.01 -9.23
N GLU A 112 14.92 10.74 -9.02
CA GLU A 112 15.92 10.28 -8.05
C GLU A 112 17.31 10.72 -8.47
N CYS A 113 17.61 10.64 -9.75
CA CYS A 113 18.93 11.00 -10.25
C CYS A 113 19.20 12.49 -10.15
N ASP A 114 18.17 13.29 -10.29
CA ASP A 114 18.27 14.75 -10.22
C ASP A 114 18.39 15.27 -8.80
N GLY A 115 18.02 14.45 -7.86
CA GLY A 115 17.92 14.76 -6.42
C GLY A 115 19.18 15.15 -5.76
#